data_833db06463fb37779cbfc46545e21ba2
#
_entry.id   833db06463fb37779cbfc46545e21ba2
#
_cell.length_a   1.000
_cell.length_b   1.000
_cell.length_c   1.000
_cell.angle_alpha   90.00
_cell.angle_beta   90.00
_cell.angle_gamma   90.00
#
_symmetry.space_group_name_H-M   'P 1'
#
loop_
_entity.id
_entity.type
_entity.pdbx_description
1 polymer ?
#
loop_
_entity_poly.entity_id
_entity_poly.type
_entity_poly.pdbx_seq_one_letter_code
_entity_poly.pdbx_strand_id
1 'polypeptide(L)'
;MTIVEMRQNMKLKELIHSAIKEGGCGIIITSDTSYGYDIRTIFTKKKDALLKIMPQATGESFLTHIEKLSSLSPDKRQEARRGTITISEPDFYANLTVSSLPVTSHRVPSLRNISITMRINAVNFNNYHGYQENAYDNLLNDLDDNGLHVISANDKHIAKDFAYHLLRDYAPFGSHIVTIEESISQDIAGVTQFKINPSQGITYDMLLTFFPNRLPSGATIFFSESETAEQMTAICHALRKGYNVLTTTSDKKAFQKAFSAIDEQKHTYHNIQLSAEKTEIFFKNDQNALKI
;
A
#
# COMPACT_ATOMS: atom_id res chain seq x y z
N MET A 1 3.58 8.84 -26.23
CA MET A 1 3.36 7.39 -25.96
C MET A 1 3.02 6.69 -27.28
N THR A 2 3.76 5.68 -27.68
CA THR A 2 3.55 4.96 -28.93
C THR A 2 2.41 3.93 -28.78
N ILE A 3 1.81 3.47 -29.91
CA ILE A 3 0.78 2.41 -29.89
C ILE A 3 1.31 1.12 -29.24
N VAL A 4 2.61 0.85 -29.38
CA VAL A 4 3.25 -0.33 -28.76
C VAL A 4 3.32 -0.15 -27.23
N GLU A 5 3.69 1.01 -26.74
CA GLU A 5 3.71 1.33 -25.31
C GLU A 5 2.31 1.25 -24.70
N MET A 6 1.29 1.78 -25.37
CA MET A 6 -0.12 1.66 -24.93
C MET A 6 -0.55 0.19 -24.76
N ARG A 7 -0.24 -0.66 -25.76
CA ARG A 7 -0.55 -2.09 -25.69
C ARG A 7 0.19 -2.81 -24.57
N GLN A 8 1.43 -2.43 -24.26
CA GLN A 8 2.20 -3.04 -23.19
C GLN A 8 1.70 -2.58 -21.80
N ASN A 9 1.33 -1.30 -21.64
CA ASN A 9 0.69 -0.80 -20.43
C ASN A 9 -0.63 -1.53 -20.15
N MET A 10 -1.45 -1.72 -21.19
CA MET A 10 -2.72 -2.44 -21.07
C MET A 10 -2.51 -3.89 -20.62
N LYS A 11 -1.47 -4.58 -21.15
CA LYS A 11 -1.12 -5.94 -20.71
C LYS A 11 -0.66 -5.97 -19.26
N LEU A 12 0.14 -4.98 -18.80
CA LEU A 12 0.58 -4.91 -17.41
C LEU A 12 -0.60 -4.69 -16.48
N LYS A 13 -1.54 -3.80 -16.83
CA LYS A 13 -2.77 -3.55 -16.10
C LYS A 13 -3.63 -4.83 -15.98
N GLU A 14 -3.83 -5.56 -17.09
CA GLU A 14 -4.56 -6.83 -17.11
C GLU A 14 -3.91 -7.89 -16.19
N LEU A 15 -2.58 -8.00 -16.20
CA LEU A 15 -1.86 -8.94 -15.35
C LEU A 15 -1.98 -8.60 -13.86
N ILE A 16 -1.85 -7.32 -13.52
CA ILE A 16 -2.04 -6.84 -12.14
C ILE A 16 -3.47 -7.13 -11.68
N HIS A 17 -4.46 -6.80 -12.50
CA HIS A 17 -5.88 -7.06 -12.20
C HIS A 17 -6.14 -8.56 -11.99
N SER A 18 -5.61 -9.41 -12.86
CA SER A 18 -5.77 -10.86 -12.74
C SER A 18 -5.10 -11.42 -11.49
N ALA A 19 -3.88 -10.93 -11.16
CA ALA A 19 -3.18 -11.35 -9.95
C ALA A 19 -3.97 -11.00 -8.68
N ILE A 20 -4.51 -9.79 -8.61
CA ILE A 20 -5.31 -9.33 -7.47
C ILE A 20 -6.61 -10.11 -7.35
N LYS A 21 -7.30 -10.34 -8.46
CA LYS A 21 -8.54 -11.13 -8.49
C LYS A 21 -8.35 -12.54 -7.92
N GLU A 22 -7.14 -13.10 -8.06
CA GLU A 22 -6.77 -14.38 -7.48
C GLU A 22 -6.31 -14.29 -6.01
N GLY A 23 -6.27 -13.08 -5.43
CA GLY A 23 -5.76 -12.82 -4.09
C GLY A 23 -4.23 -12.83 -4.01
N GLY A 24 -3.55 -12.53 -5.11
CA GLY A 24 -2.10 -12.42 -5.20
C GLY A 24 -1.59 -11.08 -4.68
N CYS A 25 -0.33 -11.07 -4.22
CA CYS A 25 0.37 -9.87 -3.77
C CYS A 25 1.45 -9.41 -4.74
N GLY A 26 1.58 -10.05 -5.89
CA GLY A 26 2.57 -9.71 -6.89
C GLY A 26 2.58 -10.63 -8.10
N ILE A 27 3.51 -10.34 -9.00
CA ILE A 27 3.71 -11.08 -10.25
C ILE A 27 5.18 -11.37 -10.38
N ILE A 28 5.53 -12.59 -10.74
CA ILE A 28 6.87 -12.97 -11.13
C ILE A 28 6.90 -13.36 -12.61
N ILE A 29 7.88 -12.85 -13.34
CA ILE A 29 8.14 -13.17 -14.73
C ILE A 29 9.50 -13.84 -14.78
N THR A 30 9.54 -15.08 -15.22
CA THR A 30 10.80 -15.84 -15.33
C THR A 30 10.96 -16.30 -16.77
N SER A 31 12.13 -16.06 -17.33
CA SER A 31 12.47 -16.61 -18.65
C SER A 31 12.59 -18.12 -18.56
N ASP A 32 11.84 -18.82 -19.41
CA ASP A 32 12.04 -20.24 -19.66
C ASP A 32 12.63 -20.45 -21.05
N THR A 33 13.71 -21.21 -21.11
CA THR A 33 14.48 -21.39 -22.32
C THR A 33 13.79 -22.26 -23.38
N SER A 34 12.74 -22.96 -22.98
CA SER A 34 12.06 -23.92 -23.86
C SER A 34 10.97 -23.30 -24.71
N TYR A 35 10.27 -22.28 -24.16
CA TYR A 35 9.06 -21.73 -24.81
C TYR A 35 8.81 -20.23 -24.60
N GLY A 36 9.62 -19.53 -23.78
CA GLY A 36 9.49 -18.09 -23.61
C GLY A 36 9.52 -17.65 -22.15
N TYR A 37 8.45 -17.04 -21.66
CA TYR A 37 8.37 -16.48 -20.32
C TYR A 37 7.17 -17.01 -19.56
N ASP A 38 7.43 -17.55 -18.36
CA ASP A 38 6.42 -17.87 -17.37
C ASP A 38 6.05 -16.63 -16.58
N ILE A 39 4.76 -16.34 -16.51
CA ILE A 39 4.20 -15.29 -15.65
C ILE A 39 3.35 -15.97 -14.60
N ARG A 40 3.69 -15.72 -13.34
CA ARG A 40 2.99 -16.33 -12.19
C ARG A 40 2.50 -15.27 -11.22
N THR A 41 1.37 -15.54 -10.58
CA THR A 41 0.88 -14.79 -9.44
C THR A 41 1.61 -15.24 -8.19
N ILE A 42 2.13 -14.28 -7.41
CA ILE A 42 2.78 -14.50 -6.12
C ILE A 42 1.73 -14.39 -5.01
N PHE A 43 1.77 -15.31 -4.05
CA PHE A 43 0.91 -15.33 -2.89
C PHE A 43 1.73 -15.33 -1.60
N THR A 44 1.18 -14.77 -0.52
CA THR A 44 1.84 -14.75 0.78
C THR A 44 1.79 -16.08 1.53
N LYS A 45 0.77 -16.90 1.28
CA LYS A 45 0.48 -18.12 2.07
C LYS A 45 0.31 -19.40 1.25
N LYS A 46 0.38 -19.34 -0.05
CA LYS A 46 0.25 -20.51 -0.95
C LYS A 46 1.30 -20.48 -2.06
N LYS A 47 1.48 -21.56 -2.79
CA LYS A 47 2.42 -21.61 -3.92
C LYS A 47 1.98 -20.66 -5.04
N ASP A 48 2.97 -20.08 -5.72
CA ASP A 48 2.76 -19.26 -6.89
C ASP A 48 2.01 -20.03 -7.98
N ALA A 49 0.99 -19.40 -8.56
CA ALA A 49 0.19 -19.99 -9.62
C ALA A 49 0.60 -19.45 -10.99
N LEU A 50 0.65 -20.32 -11.99
CA LEU A 50 0.89 -19.92 -13.37
C LEU A 50 -0.31 -19.12 -13.89
N LEU A 51 -0.05 -17.86 -14.22
CA LEU A 51 -1.06 -16.94 -14.75
C LEU A 51 -1.08 -16.98 -16.31
N LYS A 52 0.11 -16.94 -16.91
CA LYS A 52 0.24 -16.87 -18.37
C LYS A 52 1.62 -17.33 -18.84
N ILE A 53 1.67 -17.85 -20.04
CA ILE A 53 2.92 -18.09 -20.78
C ILE A 53 2.99 -17.08 -21.94
N MET A 54 4.13 -16.40 -22.07
CA MET A 54 4.38 -15.50 -23.20
C MET A 54 5.46 -16.06 -24.12
N PRO A 55 5.22 -16.08 -25.47
CA PRO A 55 6.27 -16.40 -26.42
C PRO A 55 7.50 -15.50 -26.27
N GLN A 56 8.69 -16.01 -26.63
CA GLN A 56 9.98 -15.33 -26.44
C GLN A 56 9.97 -13.86 -26.91
N ALA A 57 9.59 -13.59 -28.16
CA ALA A 57 9.59 -12.24 -28.70
C ALA A 57 8.65 -11.27 -27.99
N THR A 58 7.46 -11.75 -27.61
CA THR A 58 6.48 -10.94 -26.89
C THR A 58 6.93 -10.69 -25.44
N GLY A 59 7.47 -11.72 -24.80
CA GLY A 59 7.97 -11.64 -23.43
C GLY A 59 9.16 -10.70 -23.31
N GLU A 60 10.13 -10.75 -24.24
CA GLU A 60 11.27 -9.85 -24.26
C GLU A 60 10.86 -8.38 -24.43
N SER A 61 9.93 -8.12 -25.35
CA SER A 61 9.38 -6.76 -25.52
C SER A 61 8.67 -6.27 -24.28
N PHE A 62 7.90 -7.14 -23.62
CA PHE A 62 7.20 -6.81 -22.39
C PHE A 62 8.17 -6.57 -21.22
N LEU A 63 9.21 -7.38 -21.11
CA LEU A 63 10.23 -7.27 -20.10
C LEU A 63 11.03 -5.96 -20.23
N THR A 64 11.42 -5.62 -21.46
CA THR A 64 12.09 -4.34 -21.79
C THR A 64 11.20 -3.15 -21.42
N HIS A 65 9.89 -3.27 -21.62
CA HIS A 65 8.94 -2.24 -21.22
C HIS A 65 8.86 -2.07 -19.70
N ILE A 66 8.81 -3.17 -18.94
CA ILE A 66 8.85 -3.14 -17.46
C ILE A 66 10.16 -2.50 -16.98
N GLU A 67 11.30 -2.88 -17.56
CA GLU A 67 12.60 -2.28 -17.22
C GLU A 67 12.60 -0.77 -17.46
N LYS A 68 12.06 -0.32 -18.58
CA LYS A 68 11.93 1.11 -18.90
C LYS A 68 11.05 1.84 -17.87
N LEU A 69 9.87 1.30 -17.54
CA LEU A 69 8.95 1.89 -16.58
C LEU A 69 9.55 1.96 -15.17
N SER A 70 10.35 0.98 -14.79
CA SER A 70 11.00 0.90 -13.47
C SER A 70 12.38 1.56 -13.41
N SER A 71 12.80 2.26 -14.48
CA SER A 71 14.13 2.88 -14.63
C SER A 71 15.30 1.91 -14.45
N LEU A 72 15.09 0.64 -14.79
CA LEU A 72 16.14 -0.37 -14.77
C LEU A 72 16.89 -0.39 -16.11
N SER A 73 18.21 -0.21 -16.07
CA SER A 73 19.03 -0.23 -17.28
C SER A 73 19.13 -1.65 -17.86
N PRO A 74 18.73 -1.89 -19.12
CA PRO A 74 18.84 -3.21 -19.75
C PRO A 74 20.29 -3.72 -19.85
N ASP A 75 21.26 -2.83 -19.91
CA ASP A 75 22.67 -3.19 -20.00
C ASP A 75 23.24 -3.85 -18.75
N LYS A 76 22.51 -3.68 -17.61
CA LYS A 76 22.90 -4.22 -16.30
C LYS A 76 22.09 -5.46 -15.89
N ARG A 77 21.59 -6.23 -16.85
CA ARG A 77 20.77 -7.44 -16.55
C ARG A 77 21.54 -8.54 -15.81
N GLN A 78 22.86 -8.47 -15.79
CA GLN A 78 23.71 -9.39 -15.03
C GLN A 78 23.83 -9.06 -13.54
N GLU A 79 23.26 -7.94 -13.12
CA GLU A 79 23.27 -7.46 -11.74
C GLU A 79 21.88 -7.59 -11.10
N ALA A 80 21.86 -7.74 -9.77
CA ALA A 80 20.62 -7.57 -9.01
C ALA A 80 20.21 -6.10 -9.05
N ARG A 81 18.97 -5.82 -9.47
CA ARG A 81 18.47 -4.45 -9.66
C ARG A 81 17.11 -4.28 -9.00
N ARG A 82 16.82 -3.08 -8.56
CA ARG A 82 15.55 -2.72 -7.96
C ARG A 82 15.06 -1.39 -8.49
N GLY A 83 13.77 -1.29 -8.73
CA GLY A 83 13.10 -0.07 -9.19
C GLY A 83 11.65 -0.04 -8.74
N THR A 84 10.92 0.97 -9.17
CA THR A 84 9.50 1.13 -8.90
C THR A 84 8.77 1.47 -10.18
N ILE A 85 7.53 0.99 -10.29
CA ILE A 85 6.60 1.40 -11.34
C ILE A 85 5.41 2.05 -10.66
N THR A 86 5.05 3.24 -11.10
CA THR A 86 3.79 3.88 -10.75
C THR A 86 2.96 4.04 -12.00
N ILE A 87 1.77 3.45 -12.01
CA ILE A 87 0.77 3.62 -13.06
C ILE A 87 -0.31 4.51 -12.46
N SER A 88 -0.59 5.64 -13.11
CA SER A 88 -1.63 6.56 -12.70
C SER A 88 -2.47 6.90 -13.93
N GLU A 89 -3.64 6.28 -14.02
CA GLU A 89 -4.65 6.49 -15.06
C GLU A 89 -5.96 6.91 -14.37
N PRO A 90 -6.91 7.54 -15.07
CA PRO A 90 -8.15 8.02 -14.45
C PRO A 90 -8.95 6.94 -13.70
N ASP A 91 -8.85 5.69 -14.17
CA ASP A 91 -9.59 4.53 -13.66
C ASP A 91 -8.72 3.48 -12.98
N PHE A 92 -7.40 3.73 -12.88
CA PHE A 92 -6.47 2.75 -12.36
C PHE A 92 -5.19 3.37 -11.79
N TYR A 93 -4.91 3.08 -10.55
CA TYR A 93 -3.64 3.39 -9.92
C TYR A 93 -2.96 2.10 -9.46
N ALA A 94 -1.66 1.96 -9.71
CA ALA A 94 -0.85 0.89 -9.15
C ALA A 94 0.56 1.37 -8.83
N ASN A 95 1.06 0.99 -7.66
CA ASN A 95 2.46 1.15 -7.28
C ASN A 95 3.08 -0.22 -7.09
N LEU A 96 4.19 -0.47 -7.79
CA LEU A 96 4.87 -1.77 -7.79
C LEU A 96 6.33 -1.58 -7.43
N THR A 97 6.84 -2.42 -6.53
CA THR A 97 8.28 -2.59 -6.37
C THR A 97 8.75 -3.68 -7.34
N VAL A 98 9.70 -3.33 -8.18
CA VAL A 98 10.29 -4.23 -9.17
C VAL A 98 11.67 -4.67 -8.71
N SER A 99 11.90 -5.98 -8.67
CA SER A 99 13.20 -6.57 -8.39
C SER A 99 13.58 -7.47 -9.57
N SER A 100 14.77 -7.27 -10.10
CA SER A 100 15.30 -8.03 -11.23
C SER A 100 16.55 -8.79 -10.79
N LEU A 101 16.57 -10.09 -11.01
CA LEU A 101 17.69 -10.96 -10.68
C LEU A 101 18.12 -11.76 -11.90
N PRO A 102 19.43 -11.89 -12.16
CA PRO A 102 19.92 -12.83 -13.14
C PRO A 102 19.63 -14.26 -12.67
N VAL A 103 19.14 -15.10 -13.57
CA VAL A 103 18.91 -16.52 -13.31
C VAL A 103 19.90 -17.32 -14.11
N THR A 104 20.71 -18.12 -13.43
CA THR A 104 21.62 -19.06 -14.09
C THR A 104 20.85 -20.31 -14.49
N SER A 105 20.73 -20.54 -15.80
CA SER A 105 20.22 -21.82 -16.33
C SER A 105 21.39 -22.65 -16.84
N HIS A 106 21.50 -23.89 -16.39
CA HIS A 106 22.51 -24.83 -16.88
C HIS A 106 22.25 -25.32 -18.31
N ARG A 107 21.09 -25.01 -18.89
CA ARG A 107 20.65 -25.57 -20.17
C ARG A 107 20.97 -24.72 -21.40
N VAL A 108 21.09 -23.40 -21.27
CA VAL A 108 21.39 -22.51 -22.39
C VAL A 108 22.23 -21.30 -21.94
N PRO A 109 23.55 -21.31 -22.11
CA PRO A 109 24.44 -20.21 -21.67
C PRO A 109 24.23 -18.89 -22.40
N SER A 110 23.58 -18.89 -23.57
CA SER A 110 23.47 -17.73 -24.45
C SER A 110 22.24 -16.84 -24.23
N LEU A 111 21.24 -17.32 -23.51
CA LEU A 111 20.08 -16.51 -23.17
C LEU A 111 20.31 -15.85 -21.81
N ARG A 112 20.17 -14.55 -21.76
CA ARG A 112 20.21 -13.74 -20.53
C ARG A 112 18.95 -14.05 -19.72
N ASN A 113 18.98 -15.18 -19.00
CA ASN A 113 17.89 -15.58 -18.16
C ASN A 113 17.73 -14.57 -17.03
N ILE A 114 16.55 -14.04 -16.91
CA ILE A 114 16.22 -13.03 -15.91
C ILE A 114 14.89 -13.41 -15.23
N SER A 115 14.83 -13.16 -13.94
CA SER A 115 13.60 -13.21 -13.17
C SER A 115 13.27 -11.80 -12.70
N ILE A 116 12.10 -11.30 -13.10
CA ILE A 116 11.56 -10.04 -12.60
C ILE A 116 10.41 -10.36 -11.67
N THR A 117 10.52 -9.88 -10.43
CA THR A 117 9.47 -9.91 -9.44
C THR A 117 8.89 -8.51 -9.31
N MET A 118 7.58 -8.37 -9.52
CA MET A 118 6.83 -7.14 -9.28
C MET A 118 5.93 -7.37 -8.07
N ARG A 119 6.27 -6.77 -6.94
CA ARG A 119 5.41 -6.76 -5.75
C ARG A 119 4.44 -5.60 -5.86
N ILE A 120 3.17 -5.88 -5.68
CA ILE A 120 2.11 -4.88 -5.63
C ILE A 120 2.15 -4.24 -4.25
N ASN A 121 2.49 -2.94 -4.19
CA ASN A 121 2.52 -2.17 -2.94
C ASN A 121 1.18 -1.50 -2.69
N ALA A 122 0.57 -0.97 -3.77
CA ALA A 122 -0.72 -0.33 -3.73
C ALA A 122 -1.43 -0.49 -5.07
N VAL A 123 -2.71 -0.69 -5.03
CA VAL A 123 -3.59 -0.70 -6.21
C VAL A 123 -4.89 -0.02 -5.85
N ASN A 124 -5.33 0.88 -6.72
CA ASN A 124 -6.65 1.45 -6.68
C ASN A 124 -7.29 1.25 -8.06
N PHE A 125 -8.45 0.60 -8.08
CA PHE A 125 -9.34 0.61 -9.21
C PHE A 125 -10.39 1.66 -8.91
N ASN A 126 -10.50 2.72 -9.70
CA ASN A 126 -11.53 3.76 -9.51
C ASN A 126 -12.97 3.24 -9.63
N ASN A 127 -13.14 1.96 -9.82
CA ASN A 127 -14.40 1.23 -9.72
C ASN A 127 -14.53 0.49 -8.37
N TYR A 128 -14.02 1.07 -7.28
CA TYR A 128 -14.50 0.70 -5.94
C TYR A 128 -15.96 1.15 -5.75
N HIS A 129 -16.80 0.88 -6.73
CA HIS A 129 -18.25 1.04 -6.65
C HIS A 129 -18.93 0.01 -5.73
N GLY A 130 -18.15 -0.70 -4.91
CA GLY A 130 -18.67 -1.56 -3.84
C GLY A 130 -18.89 -0.84 -2.53
N TYR A 131 -18.44 0.41 -2.39
CA TYR A 131 -18.83 1.21 -1.22
C TYR A 131 -20.27 1.67 -1.43
N GLN A 132 -21.10 1.47 -0.42
CA GLN A 132 -22.29 2.30 -0.32
C GLN A 132 -21.78 3.74 -0.28
N GLU A 133 -21.99 4.48 -1.35
CA GLU A 133 -21.47 5.84 -1.57
C GLU A 133 -21.70 6.72 -0.33
N ASN A 134 -22.87 6.62 0.28
CA ASN A 134 -23.22 7.29 1.52
C ASN A 134 -22.34 6.90 2.73
N ALA A 135 -21.82 5.68 2.78
CA ALA A 135 -21.03 5.24 3.93
C ALA A 135 -19.57 5.72 3.83
N TYR A 136 -19.03 5.85 2.62
CA TYR A 136 -17.71 6.42 2.39
C TYR A 136 -17.70 7.93 2.63
N ASP A 137 -18.72 8.64 2.14
CA ASP A 137 -18.89 10.08 2.37
C ASP A 137 -19.06 10.40 3.86
N ASN A 138 -19.84 9.58 4.59
CA ASN A 138 -19.95 9.70 6.05
C ASN A 138 -18.60 9.50 6.74
N LEU A 139 -17.78 8.53 6.26
CA LEU A 139 -16.45 8.30 6.81
C LEU A 139 -15.50 9.49 6.58
N LEU A 140 -15.55 10.12 5.40
CA LEU A 140 -14.77 11.33 5.13
C LEU A 140 -15.18 12.46 6.07
N ASN A 141 -16.47 12.62 6.34
CA ASN A 141 -16.98 13.61 7.29
C ASN A 141 -16.60 13.27 8.74
N ASP A 142 -16.63 11.98 9.11
CA ASP A 142 -16.25 11.52 10.45
C ASP A 142 -14.77 11.77 10.77
N LEU A 143 -13.90 11.87 9.74
CA LEU A 143 -12.48 12.22 9.94
C LEU A 143 -12.26 13.64 10.45
N ASP A 144 -13.23 14.53 10.33
CA ASP A 144 -13.20 15.87 10.90
C ASP A 144 -13.49 15.86 12.41
N ASP A 145 -14.12 14.79 12.91
CA ASP A 145 -14.39 14.63 14.32
C ASP A 145 -13.11 14.29 15.09
N ASN A 146 -12.88 15.01 16.19
CA ASN A 146 -11.72 14.76 17.06
C ASN A 146 -11.78 13.33 17.61
N GLY A 147 -10.74 12.56 17.33
CA GLY A 147 -10.68 11.20 17.83
C GLY A 147 -9.70 10.28 17.14
N LEU A 148 -9.87 9.02 17.40
CA LEU A 148 -9.09 7.93 16.84
C LEU A 148 -9.92 7.14 15.83
N HIS A 149 -9.43 7.06 14.62
CA HIS A 149 -10.00 6.26 13.54
C HIS A 149 -9.07 5.09 13.23
N VAL A 150 -9.58 3.87 13.36
CA VAL A 150 -8.78 2.65 13.18
C VAL A 150 -9.31 1.86 11.98
N ILE A 151 -8.50 1.73 10.98
CA ILE A 151 -8.78 0.88 9.82
C ILE A 151 -8.20 -0.50 10.09
N SER A 152 -9.07 -1.51 10.16
CA SER A 152 -8.66 -2.89 10.41
C SER A 152 -8.94 -3.79 9.21
N ALA A 153 -7.97 -4.61 8.83
CA ALA A 153 -8.12 -5.64 7.81
C ALA A 153 -7.23 -6.83 8.15
N ASN A 154 -7.63 -8.04 7.71
CA ASN A 154 -6.82 -9.24 7.89
C ASN A 154 -5.45 -9.16 7.17
N ASP A 155 -5.35 -8.31 6.16
CA ASP A 155 -4.11 -7.96 5.48
C ASP A 155 -3.80 -6.49 5.72
N LYS A 156 -2.66 -6.22 6.34
CA LYS A 156 -2.19 -4.86 6.64
C LYS A 156 -2.01 -3.99 5.40
N HIS A 157 -1.70 -4.60 4.25
CA HIS A 157 -1.56 -3.87 3.00
C HIS A 157 -2.90 -3.32 2.53
N ILE A 158 -3.98 -4.09 2.66
CA ILE A 158 -5.34 -3.64 2.33
C ILE A 158 -5.75 -2.46 3.22
N ALA A 159 -5.49 -2.56 4.53
CA ALA A 159 -5.79 -1.47 5.46
C ALA A 159 -5.01 -0.19 5.10
N LYS A 160 -3.71 -0.34 4.80
CA LYS A 160 -2.85 0.79 4.44
C LYS A 160 -3.25 1.42 3.11
N ASP A 161 -3.54 0.61 2.09
CA ASP A 161 -3.98 1.09 0.78
C ASP A 161 -5.30 1.86 0.87
N PHE A 162 -6.24 1.38 1.66
CA PHE A 162 -7.48 2.08 1.95
C PHE A 162 -7.23 3.40 2.68
N ALA A 163 -6.34 3.41 3.69
CA ALA A 163 -5.97 4.63 4.39
C ALA A 163 -5.37 5.68 3.43
N TYR A 164 -4.49 5.28 2.52
CA TYR A 164 -3.94 6.18 1.51
C TYR A 164 -5.00 6.72 0.56
N HIS A 165 -5.96 5.90 0.17
CA HIS A 165 -7.09 6.35 -0.65
C HIS A 165 -7.92 7.40 0.09
N LEU A 166 -8.28 7.11 1.33
CA LEU A 166 -9.03 8.00 2.19
C LEU A 166 -8.30 9.35 2.40
N LEU A 167 -7.00 9.31 2.70
CA LEU A 167 -6.19 10.51 2.88
C LEU A 167 -6.08 11.36 1.61
N ARG A 168 -6.03 10.72 0.44
CA ARG A 168 -5.99 11.42 -0.86
C ARG A 168 -7.28 12.17 -1.13
N ASP A 169 -8.43 11.53 -0.83
CA ASP A 169 -9.73 12.14 -1.04
C ASP A 169 -10.03 13.22 0.02
N TYR A 170 -9.48 13.05 1.23
CA TYR A 170 -9.64 14.00 2.33
C TYR A 170 -8.72 15.24 2.22
N ALA A 171 -7.51 15.10 1.68
CA ALA A 171 -6.53 16.18 1.59
C ALA A 171 -7.03 17.48 0.89
N PRO A 172 -7.85 17.44 -0.16
CA PRO A 172 -8.36 18.66 -0.83
C PRO A 172 -9.28 19.52 0.03
N PHE A 173 -9.86 18.97 1.11
CA PHE A 173 -10.83 19.69 1.96
C PHE A 173 -10.19 20.60 3.02
N GLY A 174 -8.87 20.81 2.96
CA GLY A 174 -8.19 21.87 3.71
C GLY A 174 -7.69 21.48 5.10
N SER A 175 -7.79 20.24 5.48
CA SER A 175 -7.22 19.74 6.73
C SER A 175 -5.70 19.70 6.66
N HIS A 176 -5.02 20.04 7.76
CA HIS A 176 -3.58 19.80 7.86
C HIS A 176 -3.36 18.33 8.14
N ILE A 177 -2.86 17.62 7.15
CA ILE A 177 -2.62 16.18 7.25
C ILE A 177 -1.12 15.92 7.23
N VAL A 178 -0.67 15.12 8.19
CA VAL A 178 0.69 14.57 8.18
C VAL A 178 0.63 13.05 8.35
N THR A 179 1.63 12.36 7.81
CA THR A 179 1.78 10.92 8.04
C THR A 179 3.10 10.63 8.77
N ILE A 180 3.07 9.61 9.62
CA ILE A 180 4.24 9.07 10.31
C ILE A 180 4.31 7.58 9.98
N GLU A 181 5.33 7.18 9.25
CA GLU A 181 5.40 5.87 8.63
C GLU A 181 6.79 5.27 8.72
N GLU A 182 6.88 3.97 8.95
CA GLU A 182 8.16 3.25 8.82
C GLU A 182 8.56 3.08 7.34
N SER A 183 7.58 2.97 6.46
CA SER A 183 7.78 2.87 5.02
C SER A 183 6.69 3.62 4.27
N ILE A 184 7.05 4.69 3.58
CA ILE A 184 6.15 5.42 2.67
C ILE A 184 6.02 4.61 1.39
N SER A 185 4.79 4.21 1.06
CA SER A 185 4.49 3.40 -0.14
C SER A 185 4.11 4.26 -1.33
N GLN A 186 3.52 5.43 -1.10
CA GLN A 186 3.02 6.35 -2.13
C GLN A 186 3.18 7.78 -1.66
N ASP A 187 3.41 8.68 -2.59
CA ASP A 187 3.31 10.11 -2.33
C ASP A 187 1.85 10.56 -2.43
N ILE A 188 1.38 11.33 -1.45
CA ILE A 188 0.03 11.88 -1.42
C ILE A 188 0.12 13.39 -1.60
N ALA A 189 -0.46 13.91 -2.67
CA ALA A 189 -0.48 15.35 -2.92
C ALA A 189 -1.20 16.09 -1.78
N GLY A 190 -0.60 17.17 -1.28
CA GLY A 190 -1.16 17.96 -0.18
C GLY A 190 -0.93 17.41 1.22
N VAL A 191 -0.26 16.27 1.37
CA VAL A 191 0.06 15.62 2.64
C VAL A 191 1.56 15.67 2.91
N THR A 192 1.95 16.06 4.12
CA THR A 192 3.35 15.99 4.54
C THR A 192 3.65 14.63 5.15
N GLN A 193 4.54 13.86 4.52
CA GLN A 193 4.83 12.49 4.91
C GLN A 193 6.20 12.37 5.58
N PHE A 194 6.22 11.84 6.81
CA PHE A 194 7.44 11.61 7.59
C PHE A 194 7.76 10.12 7.66
N LYS A 195 8.97 9.77 7.23
CA LYS A 195 9.49 8.41 7.39
C LYS A 195 10.29 8.33 8.69
N ILE A 196 9.92 7.39 9.55
CA ILE A 196 10.68 7.06 10.77
C ILE A 196 12.06 6.54 10.39
N ASN A 197 13.08 7.15 11.00
CA ASN A 197 14.48 6.77 10.83
C ASN A 197 15.26 7.05 12.12
N PRO A 198 15.25 6.12 13.08
CA PRO A 198 15.91 6.31 14.36
C PRO A 198 17.41 6.60 14.25
N SER A 199 18.09 6.05 13.23
CA SER A 199 19.51 6.29 13.01
C SER A 199 19.83 7.74 12.64
N GLN A 200 18.84 8.49 12.15
CA GLN A 200 18.92 9.92 11.86
C GLN A 200 18.19 10.78 12.92
N GLY A 201 17.77 10.17 14.02
CA GLY A 201 17.04 10.86 15.08
C GLY A 201 15.57 11.14 14.77
N ILE A 202 15.02 10.61 13.67
CA ILE A 202 13.61 10.79 13.31
C ILE A 202 12.80 9.69 13.99
N THR A 203 12.28 9.98 15.17
CA THR A 203 11.48 9.07 16.00
C THR A 203 10.05 9.61 16.16
N TYR A 204 9.14 8.78 16.63
CA TYR A 204 7.76 9.18 16.97
C TYR A 204 7.75 10.32 17.99
N ASP A 205 8.53 10.19 19.06
CA ASP A 205 8.60 11.18 20.13
C ASP A 205 9.14 12.53 19.64
N MET A 206 10.20 12.51 18.84
CA MET A 206 10.76 13.73 18.23
C MET A 206 9.70 14.44 17.38
N LEU A 207 9.03 13.75 16.48
CA LEU A 207 8.02 14.34 15.62
C LEU A 207 6.86 14.93 16.43
N LEU A 208 6.33 14.19 17.40
CA LEU A 208 5.24 14.65 18.26
C LEU A 208 5.63 15.81 19.17
N THR A 209 6.90 15.97 19.50
CA THR A 209 7.42 17.14 20.21
C THR A 209 7.47 18.38 19.33
N PHE A 210 7.76 18.24 18.03
CA PHE A 210 7.81 19.34 17.07
C PHE A 210 6.44 19.78 16.54
N PHE A 211 5.48 18.89 16.46
CA PHE A 211 4.18 19.15 15.83
C PHE A 211 3.38 20.29 16.48
N PRO A 212 3.32 20.47 17.80
CA PRO A 212 2.57 21.59 18.38
C PRO A 212 3.01 22.98 17.91
N ASN A 213 4.24 23.10 17.43
CA ASN A 213 4.78 24.35 16.87
C ASN A 213 4.53 24.50 15.37
N ARG A 214 4.00 23.46 14.71
CA ARG A 214 3.88 23.36 13.25
C ARG A 214 2.48 23.05 12.76
N LEU A 215 1.72 22.31 13.55
CA LEU A 215 0.38 21.86 13.19
C LEU A 215 -0.66 22.57 14.07
N PRO A 216 -1.79 22.99 13.50
CA PRO A 216 -2.92 23.49 14.26
C PRO A 216 -3.53 22.36 15.10
N SER A 217 -4.26 22.74 16.16
CA SER A 217 -5.15 21.82 16.87
C SER A 217 -6.18 21.26 15.88
N GLY A 218 -6.49 19.97 16.00
CA GLY A 218 -7.40 19.27 15.08
C GLY A 218 -6.75 18.83 13.77
N ALA A 219 -5.44 19.03 13.56
CA ALA A 219 -4.74 18.43 12.43
C ALA A 219 -4.83 16.89 12.49
N THR A 220 -4.87 16.25 11.34
CA THR A 220 -4.95 14.80 11.22
C THR A 220 -3.56 14.18 11.11
N ILE A 221 -3.24 13.22 11.98
CA ILE A 221 -2.00 12.46 11.96
C ILE A 221 -2.31 11.02 11.59
N PHE A 222 -1.76 10.55 10.48
CA PHE A 222 -1.84 9.16 10.08
C PHE A 222 -0.61 8.39 10.58
N PHE A 223 -0.84 7.35 11.37
CA PHE A 223 0.16 6.35 11.72
C PHE A 223 -0.07 5.11 10.86
N SER A 224 0.90 4.74 10.04
CA SER A 224 0.73 3.65 9.07
C SER A 224 0.55 2.27 9.70
N GLU A 225 0.96 2.12 10.94
CA GLU A 225 0.87 0.87 11.69
C GLU A 225 0.66 1.17 13.19
N SER A 226 0.02 0.25 13.89
CA SER A 226 -0.25 0.36 15.34
C SER A 226 -0.06 -0.99 16.05
N GLU A 227 1.04 -1.66 15.74
CA GLU A 227 1.32 -3.03 16.22
C GLU A 227 2.29 -3.05 17.41
N THR A 228 3.10 -1.99 17.58
CA THR A 228 4.10 -1.92 18.66
C THR A 228 3.66 -1.02 19.82
N ALA A 229 4.21 -1.25 21.01
CA ALA A 229 3.96 -0.41 22.18
C ALA A 229 4.41 1.05 21.96
N GLU A 230 5.49 1.27 21.20
CA GLU A 230 5.98 2.60 20.84
C GLU A 230 4.97 3.35 19.98
N GLN A 231 4.44 2.69 18.93
CA GLN A 231 3.41 3.25 18.06
C GLN A 231 2.13 3.58 18.84
N MET A 232 1.68 2.67 19.71
CA MET A 232 0.51 2.89 20.57
C MET A 232 0.71 4.08 21.51
N THR A 233 1.87 4.20 22.11
CA THR A 233 2.21 5.34 22.99
C THR A 233 2.20 6.64 22.20
N ALA A 234 2.72 6.63 20.98
CA ALA A 234 2.70 7.78 20.08
C ALA A 234 1.28 8.20 19.70
N ILE A 235 0.41 7.22 19.38
CA ILE A 235 -1.02 7.45 19.09
C ILE A 235 -1.71 8.11 20.30
N CYS A 236 -1.57 7.55 21.49
CA CYS A 236 -2.13 8.15 22.71
C CYS A 236 -1.58 9.56 23.00
N HIS A 237 -0.29 9.79 22.73
CA HIS A 237 0.31 11.11 22.87
C HIS A 237 -0.31 12.11 21.87
N ALA A 238 -0.49 11.73 20.60
CA ALA A 238 -1.12 12.58 19.60
C ALA A 238 -2.56 12.95 19.99
N LEU A 239 -3.36 11.98 20.45
CA LEU A 239 -4.72 12.20 20.93
C LEU A 239 -4.77 13.18 22.12
N ARG A 240 -3.88 13.02 23.11
CA ARG A 240 -3.80 13.93 24.26
C ARG A 240 -3.44 15.37 23.86
N LYS A 241 -2.78 15.55 22.71
CA LYS A 241 -2.48 16.87 22.13
C LYS A 241 -3.64 17.46 21.32
N GLY A 242 -4.75 16.74 21.18
CA GLY A 242 -5.93 17.20 20.46
C GLY A 242 -5.83 17.04 18.93
N TYR A 243 -4.99 16.12 18.46
CA TYR A 243 -4.94 15.77 17.05
C TYR A 243 -5.96 14.68 16.72
N ASN A 244 -6.48 14.73 15.50
CA ASN A 244 -7.18 13.59 14.93
C ASN A 244 -6.18 12.52 14.55
N VAL A 245 -6.45 11.28 14.86
CA VAL A 245 -5.54 10.18 14.57
C VAL A 245 -6.23 9.17 13.69
N LEU A 246 -5.59 8.87 12.56
CA LEU A 246 -5.93 7.74 11.70
C LEU A 246 -4.84 6.70 11.81
N THR A 247 -5.18 5.43 11.94
CA THR A 247 -4.19 4.35 11.97
C THR A 247 -4.72 3.07 11.35
N THR A 248 -3.81 2.14 11.05
CA THR A 248 -4.16 0.83 10.52
C THR A 248 -3.71 -0.29 11.46
N THR A 249 -4.43 -1.40 11.46
CA THR A 249 -4.07 -2.61 12.20
C THR A 249 -4.48 -3.87 11.45
N SER A 250 -3.69 -4.93 11.60
CA SER A 250 -4.04 -6.26 11.11
C SER A 250 -4.83 -7.09 12.11
N ASP A 251 -4.80 -6.72 13.40
CA ASP A 251 -5.52 -7.39 14.48
C ASP A 251 -6.28 -6.39 15.37
N LYS A 252 -7.57 -6.23 15.08
CA LYS A 252 -8.49 -5.38 15.84
C LYS A 252 -8.49 -5.71 17.34
N LYS A 253 -8.48 -7.00 17.71
CA LYS A 253 -8.59 -7.41 19.12
C LYS A 253 -7.30 -7.10 19.88
N ALA A 254 -6.15 -7.38 19.27
CA ALA A 254 -4.85 -7.03 19.84
C ALA A 254 -4.72 -5.50 20.00
N PHE A 255 -5.13 -4.74 18.97
CA PHE A 255 -5.17 -3.28 19.03
C PHE A 255 -6.02 -2.79 20.20
N GLN A 256 -7.27 -3.24 20.31
CA GLN A 256 -8.21 -2.84 21.38
C GLN A 256 -7.62 -3.08 22.76
N LYS A 257 -7.06 -4.29 22.97
CA LYS A 257 -6.44 -4.66 24.25
C LYS A 257 -5.23 -3.77 24.58
N ALA A 258 -4.35 -3.54 23.61
CA ALA A 258 -3.15 -2.73 23.81
C ALA A 258 -3.51 -1.25 24.03
N PHE A 259 -4.44 -0.72 23.23
CA PHE A 259 -4.90 0.67 23.34
C PHE A 259 -5.55 0.93 24.69
N SER A 260 -6.48 0.07 25.13
CA SER A 260 -7.15 0.19 26.45
C SER A 260 -6.19 0.11 27.63
N ALA A 261 -5.05 -0.56 27.50
CA ALA A 261 -4.04 -0.65 28.55
C ALA A 261 -3.18 0.61 28.69
N ILE A 262 -3.10 1.43 27.65
CA ILE A 262 -2.22 2.63 27.60
C ILE A 262 -3.06 3.92 27.67
N ASP A 263 -4.30 3.89 27.17
CA ASP A 263 -5.18 5.06 27.09
C ASP A 263 -5.88 5.34 28.43
N GLU A 264 -5.19 6.08 29.30
CA GLU A 264 -5.72 6.49 30.60
C GLU A 264 -6.93 7.46 30.50
N GLN A 265 -7.05 8.18 29.38
CA GLN A 265 -8.11 9.18 29.17
C GLN A 265 -9.38 8.59 28.55
N LYS A 266 -9.36 7.31 28.18
CA LYS A 266 -10.50 6.60 27.60
C LYS A 266 -11.09 7.30 26.37
N HIS A 267 -10.22 7.62 25.41
CA HIS A 267 -10.65 8.24 24.17
C HIS A 267 -11.62 7.32 23.41
N THR A 268 -12.63 7.93 22.82
CA THR A 268 -13.51 7.24 21.85
C THR A 268 -12.74 6.92 20.59
N TYR A 269 -12.99 5.77 19.97
CA TYR A 269 -12.42 5.47 18.68
C TYR A 269 -13.46 4.88 17.74
N HIS A 270 -13.31 5.19 16.46
CA HIS A 270 -14.09 4.65 15.37
C HIS A 270 -13.32 3.53 14.71
N ASN A 271 -13.90 2.35 14.59
CA ASN A 271 -13.27 1.24 13.92
C ASN A 271 -13.90 0.99 12.55
N ILE A 272 -13.08 1.04 11.53
CA ILE A 272 -13.42 0.78 10.14
C ILE A 272 -12.88 -0.61 9.82
N GLN A 273 -13.75 -1.60 9.73
CA GLN A 273 -13.35 -2.96 9.41
C GLN A 273 -13.50 -3.21 7.91
N LEU A 274 -12.39 -3.57 7.27
CA LEU A 274 -12.38 -4.02 5.88
C LEU A 274 -12.44 -5.54 5.84
N SER A 275 -13.38 -6.09 5.08
CA SER A 275 -13.43 -7.50 4.74
C SER A 275 -13.33 -7.65 3.24
N ALA A 276 -12.45 -8.53 2.77
CA ALA A 276 -12.34 -8.89 1.38
C ALA A 276 -13.14 -10.17 1.16
N GLU A 277 -14.36 -10.04 0.67
CA GLU A 277 -15.14 -11.16 0.13
C GLU A 277 -15.26 -11.01 -1.38
N LYS A 278 -14.66 -11.95 -2.12
CA LYS A 278 -14.82 -12.12 -3.57
C LYS A 278 -14.65 -10.86 -4.45
N THR A 279 -13.65 -10.01 -4.21
CA THR A 279 -13.39 -8.76 -4.95
C THR A 279 -14.17 -7.52 -4.50
N GLU A 280 -15.04 -7.59 -3.51
CA GLU A 280 -15.69 -6.44 -2.91
C GLU A 280 -15.08 -6.16 -1.53
N ILE A 281 -14.75 -4.91 -1.26
CA ILE A 281 -14.31 -4.47 0.07
C ILE A 281 -15.53 -3.91 0.77
N PHE A 282 -15.98 -4.58 1.82
CA PHE A 282 -17.01 -4.09 2.71
C PHE A 282 -16.34 -3.39 3.87
N PHE A 283 -16.85 -2.24 4.27
CA PHE A 283 -16.49 -1.64 5.53
C PHE A 283 -17.70 -1.49 6.44
N LYS A 284 -17.47 -1.71 7.71
CA LYS A 284 -18.44 -1.51 8.76
C LYS A 284 -17.86 -0.51 9.73
N ASN A 285 -18.55 0.62 9.89
CA ASN A 285 -18.24 1.59 10.93
C ASN A 285 -18.90 1.10 12.22
N ASP A 286 -18.09 0.54 13.12
CA ASP A 286 -18.54 0.19 14.48
C ASP A 286 -18.15 1.35 15.39
N GLN A 287 -19.10 2.22 15.69
CA GLN A 287 -18.99 3.19 16.78
C GLN A 287 -19.03 2.42 18.11
N ASN A 288 -17.89 1.97 18.58
CA ASN A 288 -17.73 1.41 19.90
C ASN A 288 -17.21 2.49 20.84
N ALA A 289 -18.11 3.18 21.52
CA ALA A 289 -17.72 3.80 22.77
C ALA A 289 -17.25 2.67 23.69
N LEU A 290 -15.98 2.66 24.06
CA LEU A 290 -15.49 1.84 25.16
C LEU A 290 -16.20 2.31 26.43
N LYS A 291 -17.38 1.76 26.69
CA LYS A 291 -17.94 1.79 28.04
C LYS A 291 -17.16 0.75 28.83
N ILE A 292 -16.24 1.22 29.65
CA ILE A 292 -15.64 0.46 30.75
C ILE A 292 -16.54 0.58 31.95
#